data_221eafecdd54175fe604cf732f2670e5
#
_entry.id   221eafecdd54175fe604cf732f2670e5
#
_cell.length_a   1.000
_cell.length_b   1.000
_cell.length_c   1.000
_cell.angle_alpha   90.00
_cell.angle_beta   90.00
_cell.angle_gamma   90.00
#
_symmetry.space_group_name_H-M   'P 1'
#
loop_
_entity.id
_entity.type
_entity.pdbx_description
1 polymer ?
#
loop_
_entity_poly.entity_id
_entity_poly.type
_entity_poly.pdbx_seq_one_letter_code
_entity_poly.pdbx_strand_id
1 'polypeptide(L)'
;GLTADHRLFDKQVEAFESTYNLLAWDAPGHGKSRPFVMDFTLAQKAAWLHAILQAEGITAPVLVGQSVGGYLSQAYIQAYPGEVRGFVSIDSAPLKRKYMSDKEFWMLNHMAPVYSAMPWKMLRNAAAQGIGITEYAQQNMREMVAQYSRDEFCGLMKHGFIMLAGAIGADLGYDITCPCILLCGEHDKTGATKRYNPMWAAGEHLPLTWVKDAGHN
;
A
#
# COMPACT_ATOMS: atom_id res chain seq x y z
N GLY A 1 3.07 -0.28 -2.90
CA GLY A 1 1.87 -1.02 -3.33
C GLY A 1 2.05 -2.52 -3.38
N LEU A 2 0.97 -3.26 -3.50
CA LEU A 2 1.04 -4.71 -3.71
C LEU A 2 1.67 -4.99 -5.09
N THR A 3 2.60 -5.94 -5.16
CA THR A 3 3.40 -6.31 -6.35
C THR A 3 4.41 -5.27 -6.85
N ALA A 4 4.46 -4.08 -6.27
CA ALA A 4 5.46 -3.07 -6.54
C ALA A 4 6.66 -3.20 -5.58
N ASP A 5 7.80 -2.64 -5.95
CA ASP A 5 9.02 -2.56 -5.12
C ASP A 5 9.44 -1.09 -4.88
N HIS A 6 10.63 -0.87 -4.31
CA HIS A 6 11.14 0.46 -3.99
C HIS A 6 11.13 1.43 -5.16
N ARG A 7 11.26 0.95 -6.41
CA ARG A 7 11.24 1.78 -7.64
C ARG A 7 9.93 2.53 -7.86
N LEU A 8 8.87 2.14 -7.14
CA LEU A 8 7.62 2.90 -7.15
C LEU A 8 7.82 4.35 -6.71
N PHE A 9 8.83 4.61 -5.88
CA PHE A 9 9.14 5.91 -5.30
C PHE A 9 10.37 6.58 -5.94
N ASP A 10 10.91 6.09 -7.05
CA ASP A 10 12.13 6.64 -7.66
C ASP A 10 12.04 8.15 -7.91
N LYS A 11 10.88 8.64 -8.40
CA LYS A 11 10.68 10.08 -8.64
C LYS A 11 10.58 10.90 -7.36
N GLN A 12 10.02 10.35 -6.31
CA GLN A 12 9.98 10.99 -4.99
C GLN A 12 11.36 10.97 -4.35
N VAL A 13 12.11 9.88 -4.50
CA VAL A 13 13.51 9.82 -4.03
C VAL A 13 14.34 10.88 -4.75
N GLU A 14 14.30 10.94 -6.08
CA GLU A 14 14.99 11.95 -6.88
C GLU A 14 14.65 13.40 -6.44
N ALA A 15 13.37 13.65 -6.14
CA ALA A 15 12.91 14.98 -5.75
C ALA A 15 13.31 15.40 -4.33
N PHE A 16 13.49 14.45 -3.41
CA PHE A 16 13.63 14.74 -1.99
C PHE A 16 14.98 14.34 -1.39
N GLU A 17 15.82 13.55 -2.08
CA GLU A 17 17.09 13.02 -1.55
C GLU A 17 18.10 14.13 -1.15
N SER A 18 18.04 15.30 -1.79
CA SER A 18 18.90 16.44 -1.45
C SER A 18 18.49 17.15 -0.16
N THR A 19 17.28 16.92 0.35
CA THR A 19 16.70 17.66 1.47
C THR A 19 16.40 16.76 2.68
N TYR A 20 16.08 15.48 2.45
CA TYR A 20 15.66 14.54 3.47
C TYR A 20 16.49 13.26 3.44
N ASN A 21 16.65 12.64 4.61
CA ASN A 21 17.09 11.26 4.69
C ASN A 21 15.93 10.36 4.32
N LEU A 22 16.11 9.51 3.31
CA LEU A 22 15.05 8.67 2.76
C LEU A 22 15.39 7.20 2.99
N LEU A 23 14.40 6.42 3.43
CA LEU A 23 14.46 4.97 3.51
C LEU A 23 13.35 4.41 2.63
N ALA A 24 13.72 3.81 1.50
CA ALA A 24 12.84 3.02 0.66
C ALA A 24 13.18 1.53 0.83
N TRP A 25 12.19 0.69 1.12
CA TRP A 25 12.42 -0.73 1.36
C TRP A 25 11.52 -1.61 0.50
N ASP A 26 12.03 -2.77 0.16
CA ASP A 26 11.22 -3.82 -0.43
C ASP A 26 10.56 -4.63 0.68
N ALA A 27 9.26 -4.54 0.77
CA ALA A 27 8.51 -5.32 1.76
C ALA A 27 8.67 -6.83 1.51
N PRO A 28 8.51 -7.70 2.53
CA PRO A 28 8.59 -9.15 2.36
C PRO A 28 7.79 -9.65 1.17
N GLY A 29 8.43 -10.46 0.33
CA GLY A 29 7.86 -10.97 -0.92
C GLY A 29 7.92 -10.00 -2.12
N HIS A 30 8.47 -8.80 -1.97
CA HIS A 30 8.59 -7.80 -3.02
C HIS A 30 10.06 -7.53 -3.37
N GLY A 31 10.32 -7.07 -4.59
CA GLY A 31 11.63 -6.62 -5.05
C GLY A 31 12.79 -7.54 -4.65
N LYS A 32 13.78 -6.99 -3.95
CA LYS A 32 14.96 -7.74 -3.46
C LYS A 32 14.69 -8.56 -2.21
N SER A 33 13.55 -8.37 -1.54
CA SER A 33 13.11 -9.18 -0.38
C SER A 33 12.37 -10.44 -0.80
N ARG A 34 12.83 -11.10 -1.87
CA ARG A 34 12.35 -12.38 -2.43
C ARG A 34 13.49 -13.39 -2.51
N PRO A 35 13.20 -14.71 -2.43
CA PRO A 35 11.90 -15.29 -2.07
C PRO A 35 11.56 -15.08 -0.59
N PHE A 36 10.27 -15.13 -0.23
CA PHE A 36 9.80 -15.01 1.15
C PHE A 36 8.59 -15.91 1.40
N VAL A 37 8.48 -16.48 2.58
CA VAL A 37 7.33 -17.30 2.97
C VAL A 37 6.15 -16.39 3.27
N MET A 38 5.05 -16.57 2.53
CA MET A 38 3.89 -15.68 2.57
C MET A 38 2.85 -16.19 3.59
N ASP A 39 3.19 -16.10 4.88
CA ASP A 39 2.38 -16.57 6.01
C ASP A 39 2.28 -15.55 7.17
N PHE A 40 2.62 -14.30 6.90
CA PHE A 40 2.68 -13.24 7.91
C PHE A 40 1.44 -12.33 7.89
N THR A 41 1.20 -11.70 9.03
CA THR A 41 0.15 -10.69 9.22
C THR A 41 0.63 -9.27 8.90
N LEU A 42 -0.30 -8.33 8.77
CA LEU A 42 0.03 -6.90 8.62
C LEU A 42 0.74 -6.35 9.86
N ALA A 43 0.38 -6.83 11.06
CA ALA A 43 1.04 -6.47 12.32
C ALA A 43 2.50 -6.96 12.35
N GLN A 44 2.78 -8.18 11.91
CA GLN A 44 4.17 -8.67 11.79
C GLN A 44 4.97 -7.85 10.78
N LYS A 45 4.35 -7.47 9.67
CA LYS A 45 4.99 -6.59 8.68
C LYS A 45 5.32 -5.20 9.27
N ALA A 46 4.44 -4.66 10.11
CA ALA A 46 4.69 -3.42 10.85
C ALA A 46 5.85 -3.58 11.86
N ALA A 47 5.93 -4.73 12.55
CA ALA A 47 7.02 -5.01 13.47
C ALA A 47 8.39 -5.12 12.75
N TRP A 48 8.44 -5.70 11.55
CA TRP A 48 9.68 -5.72 10.77
C TRP A 48 10.09 -4.32 10.31
N LEU A 49 9.14 -3.49 9.89
CA LEU A 49 9.44 -2.10 9.57
C LEU A 49 9.99 -1.35 10.80
N HIS A 50 9.39 -1.57 11.98
CA HIS A 50 9.89 -0.99 13.23
C HIS A 50 11.33 -1.44 13.52
N ALA A 51 11.62 -2.75 13.40
CA ALA A 51 12.97 -3.27 13.60
C ALA A 51 14.00 -2.66 12.62
N ILE A 52 13.62 -2.46 11.36
CA ILE A 52 14.46 -1.77 10.35
C ILE A 52 14.73 -0.33 10.79
N LEU A 53 13.70 0.42 11.16
CA LEU A 53 13.86 1.81 11.60
C LEU A 53 14.77 1.92 12.83
N GLN A 54 14.63 1.00 13.79
CA GLN A 54 15.53 0.94 14.95
C GLN A 54 16.98 0.62 14.54
N ALA A 55 17.19 -0.35 13.66
CA ALA A 55 18.52 -0.73 13.18
C ALA A 55 19.22 0.40 12.43
N GLU A 56 18.46 1.21 11.68
CA GLU A 56 18.95 2.39 10.95
C GLU A 56 19.03 3.66 11.84
N GLY A 57 18.67 3.56 13.12
CA GLY A 57 18.67 4.70 14.05
C GLY A 57 17.65 5.79 13.69
N ILE A 58 16.60 5.43 12.95
CA ILE A 58 15.55 6.37 12.52
C ILE A 58 14.50 6.47 13.63
N THR A 59 14.40 7.65 14.22
CA THR A 59 13.38 7.98 15.22
C THR A 59 12.34 8.92 14.63
N ALA A 60 11.07 8.74 14.98
CA ALA A 60 9.95 9.58 14.56
C ALA A 60 9.91 9.81 13.02
N PRO A 61 9.81 8.75 12.20
CA PRO A 61 9.76 8.88 10.75
C PRO A 61 8.48 9.58 10.26
N VAL A 62 8.53 10.14 9.05
CA VAL A 62 7.33 10.40 8.26
C VAL A 62 7.09 9.14 7.42
N LEU A 63 5.96 8.48 7.65
CA LEU A 63 5.58 7.30 6.87
C LEU A 63 4.87 7.73 5.58
N VAL A 64 5.37 7.27 4.45
CA VAL A 64 4.77 7.51 3.12
C VAL A 64 4.33 6.17 2.55
N GLY A 65 3.03 5.93 2.50
CA GLY A 65 2.47 4.64 2.10
C GLY A 65 1.52 4.74 0.92
N GLN A 66 1.87 4.06 -0.18
CA GLN A 66 0.99 3.94 -1.35
C GLN A 66 0.22 2.61 -1.27
N SER A 67 -1.10 2.64 -1.50
CA SER A 67 -1.96 1.45 -1.54
C SER A 67 -1.78 0.58 -0.28
N VAL A 68 -1.33 -0.66 -0.41
CA VAL A 68 -1.02 -1.56 0.74
C VAL A 68 0.01 -0.93 1.69
N GLY A 69 0.90 -0.06 1.21
CA GLY A 69 1.82 0.70 2.05
C GLY A 69 1.12 1.64 3.03
N GLY A 70 0.00 2.24 2.63
CA GLY A 70 -0.80 3.08 3.53
C GLY A 70 -1.49 2.26 4.64
N TYR A 71 -1.95 1.04 4.35
CA TYR A 71 -2.44 0.12 5.39
C TYR A 71 -1.32 -0.29 6.36
N LEU A 72 -0.12 -0.55 5.83
CA LEU A 72 1.04 -0.84 6.66
C LEU A 72 1.40 0.32 7.58
N SER A 73 1.37 1.56 7.07
CA SER A 73 1.61 2.75 7.88
C SER A 73 0.59 2.89 9.01
N GLN A 74 -0.68 2.61 8.73
CA GLN A 74 -1.74 2.62 9.76
C GLN A 74 -1.52 1.50 10.80
N ALA A 75 -1.15 0.30 10.37
CA ALA A 75 -0.81 -0.80 11.30
C ALA A 75 0.43 -0.47 12.15
N TYR A 76 1.39 0.26 11.60
CA TYR A 76 2.54 0.76 12.36
C TYR A 76 2.10 1.78 13.42
N ILE A 77 1.31 2.78 13.04
CA ILE A 77 0.76 3.81 13.97
C ILE A 77 -0.03 3.15 15.09
N GLN A 78 -0.79 2.10 14.79
CA GLN A 78 -1.55 1.32 15.75
C GLN A 78 -0.65 0.58 16.75
N ALA A 79 0.41 -0.08 16.24
CA ALA A 79 1.30 -0.87 17.07
C ALA A 79 2.30 -0.01 17.90
N TYR A 80 2.66 1.17 17.37
CA TYR A 80 3.67 2.07 17.93
C TYR A 80 3.16 3.51 18.03
N PRO A 81 2.15 3.76 18.87
CA PRO A 81 1.54 5.09 18.99
C PRO A 81 2.54 6.14 19.47
N GLY A 82 2.54 7.29 18.82
CA GLY A 82 3.43 8.42 19.15
C GLY A 82 4.84 8.33 18.53
N GLU A 83 5.21 7.24 17.86
CA GLU A 83 6.53 7.11 17.24
C GLU A 83 6.62 7.71 15.83
N VAL A 84 5.51 8.15 15.25
CA VAL A 84 5.44 8.68 13.88
C VAL A 84 5.29 10.19 13.89
N ARG A 85 6.18 10.91 13.18
CA ARG A 85 6.12 12.36 13.04
C ARG A 85 5.03 12.82 12.07
N GLY A 86 4.72 12.02 11.05
CA GLY A 86 3.74 12.36 10.03
C GLY A 86 3.37 11.14 9.18
N PHE A 87 2.21 11.21 8.53
CA PHE A 87 1.73 10.15 7.65
C PHE A 87 1.21 10.73 6.34
N VAL A 88 1.72 10.22 5.23
CA VAL A 88 1.23 10.50 3.87
C VAL A 88 0.62 9.23 3.32
N SER A 89 -0.69 9.22 3.12
CA SER A 89 -1.44 8.12 2.51
C SER A 89 -1.66 8.43 1.03
N ILE A 90 -1.13 7.58 0.15
CA ILE A 90 -1.26 7.76 -1.30
C ILE A 90 -2.12 6.62 -1.85
N ASP A 91 -3.27 6.94 -2.42
CA ASP A 91 -4.21 5.98 -3.03
C ASP A 91 -4.41 4.73 -2.16
N SER A 92 -4.53 4.93 -0.86
CA SER A 92 -4.81 3.91 0.12
C SER A 92 -6.22 4.07 0.70
N ALA A 93 -6.56 3.30 1.72
CA ALA A 93 -7.85 3.38 2.36
C ALA A 93 -7.71 3.14 3.88
N PRO A 94 -8.72 3.50 4.69
CA PRO A 94 -8.67 3.28 6.12
C PRO A 94 -8.67 1.80 6.48
N LEU A 95 -7.89 1.45 7.50
CA LEU A 95 -7.83 0.08 8.04
C LEU A 95 -9.06 -0.26 8.89
N LYS A 96 -9.86 0.73 9.27
CA LYS A 96 -11.04 0.59 10.12
C LYS A 96 -12.21 -0.04 9.36
N ARG A 97 -12.81 -1.10 9.93
CA ARG A 97 -13.90 -1.89 9.34
C ARG A 97 -15.14 -1.06 9.01
N LYS A 98 -15.43 0.00 9.79
CA LYS A 98 -16.60 0.87 9.62
C LYS A 98 -16.72 1.54 8.24
N TYR A 99 -15.61 1.68 7.50
CA TYR A 99 -15.60 2.31 6.18
C TYR A 99 -15.88 1.33 5.02
N MET A 100 -15.81 0.03 5.28
CA MET A 100 -15.97 -1.02 4.28
C MET A 100 -17.32 -1.73 4.44
N SER A 101 -18.10 -1.85 3.37
CA SER A 101 -19.34 -2.63 3.38
C SER A 101 -19.07 -4.12 3.51
N ASP A 102 -20.06 -4.89 3.98
CA ASP A 102 -19.96 -6.35 4.11
C ASP A 102 -19.69 -7.03 2.76
N LYS A 103 -20.29 -6.51 1.68
CA LYS A 103 -20.04 -7.01 0.32
C LYS A 103 -18.58 -6.83 -0.10
N GLU A 104 -17.98 -5.66 0.16
CA GLU A 104 -16.60 -5.38 -0.19
C GLU A 104 -15.63 -6.20 0.67
N PHE A 105 -15.93 -6.35 1.95
CA PHE A 105 -15.17 -7.21 2.83
C PHE A 105 -15.23 -8.68 2.39
N TRP A 106 -16.41 -9.16 2.00
CA TRP A 106 -16.55 -10.48 1.42
C TRP A 106 -15.74 -10.61 0.12
N MET A 107 -15.83 -9.64 -0.78
CA MET A 107 -15.05 -9.63 -2.01
C MET A 107 -13.54 -9.69 -1.73
N LEU A 108 -13.04 -8.91 -0.79
CA LEU A 108 -11.62 -8.91 -0.41
C LEU A 108 -11.14 -10.31 -0.01
N ASN A 109 -11.97 -11.07 0.69
CA ASN A 109 -11.66 -12.45 1.11
C ASN A 109 -11.73 -13.48 -0.05
N HIS A 110 -12.46 -13.17 -1.14
CA HIS A 110 -12.79 -14.17 -2.18
C HIS A 110 -12.22 -13.83 -3.58
N MET A 111 -11.50 -12.70 -3.74
CA MET A 111 -10.99 -12.29 -5.06
C MET A 111 -9.75 -13.06 -5.53
N ALA A 112 -9.00 -13.70 -4.64
CA ALA A 112 -7.77 -14.39 -5.00
C ALA A 112 -7.94 -15.46 -6.10
N PRO A 113 -8.96 -16.33 -6.08
CA PRO A 113 -9.18 -17.32 -7.14
C PRO A 113 -9.45 -16.67 -8.51
N VAL A 114 -10.12 -15.52 -8.54
CA VAL A 114 -10.41 -14.77 -9.78
C VAL A 114 -9.10 -14.35 -10.46
N TYR A 115 -8.18 -13.77 -9.71
CA TYR A 115 -6.87 -13.40 -10.25
C TYR A 115 -6.06 -14.62 -10.69
N SER A 116 -6.11 -15.71 -9.92
CA SER A 116 -5.40 -16.95 -10.26
C SER A 116 -5.96 -17.63 -11.52
N ALA A 117 -7.21 -17.41 -11.88
CA ALA A 117 -7.82 -17.95 -13.09
C ALA A 117 -7.48 -17.14 -14.36
N MET A 118 -7.00 -15.90 -14.21
CA MET A 118 -6.71 -15.04 -15.37
C MET A 118 -5.43 -15.48 -16.11
N PRO A 119 -5.38 -15.36 -17.45
CA PRO A 119 -4.15 -15.58 -18.22
C PRO A 119 -3.03 -14.64 -17.76
N TRP A 120 -1.80 -15.16 -17.66
CA TRP A 120 -0.65 -14.40 -17.15
C TRP A 120 -0.40 -13.07 -17.89
N LYS A 121 -0.50 -13.09 -19.23
CA LYS A 121 -0.39 -11.88 -20.04
C LYS A 121 -1.41 -10.81 -19.66
N MET A 122 -2.64 -11.23 -19.36
CA MET A 122 -3.72 -10.33 -18.94
C MET A 122 -3.47 -9.74 -17.56
N LEU A 123 -3.00 -10.55 -16.60
CA LEU A 123 -2.64 -10.09 -15.25
C LEU A 123 -1.53 -9.04 -15.29
N ARG A 124 -0.46 -9.29 -16.05
CA ARG A 124 0.65 -8.32 -16.20
C ARG A 124 0.17 -7.00 -16.82
N ASN A 125 -0.65 -7.07 -17.85
CA ASN A 125 -1.19 -5.88 -18.48
C ASN A 125 -2.12 -5.10 -17.54
N ALA A 126 -2.98 -5.81 -16.80
CA ALA A 126 -3.87 -5.19 -15.82
C ALA A 126 -3.08 -4.50 -14.70
N ALA A 127 -2.02 -5.13 -14.20
CA ALA A 127 -1.15 -4.56 -13.17
C ALA A 127 -0.42 -3.29 -13.65
N ALA A 128 -0.08 -3.19 -14.95
CA ALA A 128 0.60 -2.02 -15.48
C ALA A 128 -0.37 -0.92 -15.94
N GLN A 129 -1.34 -1.28 -16.79
CA GLN A 129 -2.25 -0.32 -17.45
C GLN A 129 -3.45 0.05 -16.58
N GLY A 130 -3.85 -0.83 -15.65
CA GLY A 130 -4.98 -0.57 -14.74
C GLY A 130 -4.63 0.39 -13.61
N ILE A 131 -3.35 0.55 -13.31
CA ILE A 131 -2.84 1.30 -12.16
C ILE A 131 -2.21 2.63 -12.58
N GLY A 132 -1.33 2.62 -13.61
CA GLY A 132 -0.64 3.81 -14.09
C GLY A 132 -1.35 4.48 -15.26
N ILE A 133 -1.43 5.81 -15.26
CA ILE A 133 -1.95 6.60 -16.38
C ILE A 133 -0.84 7.05 -17.32
N THR A 134 0.29 7.48 -16.74
CA THR A 134 1.44 7.94 -17.52
C THR A 134 2.21 6.76 -18.11
N GLU A 135 2.88 6.98 -19.24
CA GLU A 135 3.74 5.95 -19.83
C GLU A 135 4.85 5.52 -18.87
N TYR A 136 5.43 6.47 -18.13
CA TYR A 136 6.42 6.20 -17.10
C TYR A 136 5.88 5.25 -16.02
N ALA A 137 4.73 5.55 -15.43
CA ALA A 137 4.14 4.72 -14.39
C ALA A 137 3.82 3.31 -14.91
N GLN A 138 3.28 3.21 -16.12
CA GLN A 138 2.99 1.91 -16.75
C GLN A 138 4.25 1.10 -17.04
N GLN A 139 5.31 1.75 -17.53
CA GLN A 139 6.57 1.07 -17.83
C GLN A 139 7.25 0.62 -16.54
N ASN A 140 7.32 1.47 -15.52
CA ASN A 140 7.87 1.11 -14.22
C ASN A 140 7.14 -0.09 -13.61
N MET A 141 5.81 -0.12 -13.65
CA MET A 141 5.03 -1.29 -13.20
C MET A 141 5.29 -2.55 -14.05
N ARG A 142 5.42 -2.42 -15.38
CA ARG A 142 5.77 -3.59 -16.22
C ARG A 142 7.10 -4.20 -15.80
N GLU A 143 8.10 -3.39 -15.52
CA GLU A 143 9.43 -3.82 -15.10
C GLU A 143 9.40 -4.46 -13.70
N MET A 144 8.67 -3.87 -12.75
CA MET A 144 8.49 -4.46 -11.42
C MET A 144 7.77 -5.81 -11.50
N VAL A 145 6.69 -5.92 -12.30
CA VAL A 145 5.92 -7.15 -12.43
C VAL A 145 6.67 -8.22 -13.24
N ALA A 146 7.54 -7.82 -14.17
CA ALA A 146 8.31 -8.75 -15.01
C ALA A 146 9.26 -9.66 -14.21
N GLN A 147 9.63 -9.27 -13.00
CA GLN A 147 10.50 -10.08 -12.13
C GLN A 147 9.77 -11.22 -11.41
N TYR A 148 8.43 -11.29 -11.47
CA TYR A 148 7.66 -12.39 -10.87
C TYR A 148 7.35 -13.47 -11.89
N SER A 149 7.42 -14.73 -11.47
CA SER A 149 6.67 -15.79 -12.12
C SER A 149 5.16 -15.59 -11.87
N ARG A 150 4.32 -16.30 -12.64
CA ARG A 150 2.87 -16.27 -12.42
C ARG A 150 2.50 -16.72 -11.01
N ASP A 151 3.14 -17.78 -10.54
CA ASP A 151 2.82 -18.38 -9.24
C ASP A 151 3.24 -17.48 -8.08
N GLU A 152 4.41 -16.85 -8.15
CA GLU A 152 4.85 -15.84 -7.18
C GLU A 152 3.88 -14.65 -7.15
N PHE A 153 3.51 -14.11 -8.31
CA PHE A 153 2.59 -12.98 -8.41
C PHE A 153 1.21 -13.33 -7.82
N CYS A 154 0.63 -14.46 -8.21
CA CYS A 154 -0.67 -14.90 -7.70
C CYS A 154 -0.60 -15.23 -6.20
N GLY A 155 0.49 -15.82 -5.73
CA GLY A 155 0.75 -16.09 -4.30
C GLY A 155 0.81 -14.79 -3.49
N LEU A 156 1.55 -13.80 -3.99
CA LEU A 156 1.66 -12.48 -3.37
C LEU A 156 0.32 -11.74 -3.32
N MET A 157 -0.44 -11.76 -4.42
CA MET A 157 -1.80 -11.17 -4.48
C MET A 157 -2.75 -11.85 -3.49
N LYS A 158 -2.77 -13.19 -3.47
CA LYS A 158 -3.59 -13.97 -2.54
C LYS A 158 -3.27 -13.63 -1.09
N HIS A 159 -1.99 -13.65 -0.74
CA HIS A 159 -1.54 -13.32 0.60
C HIS A 159 -1.90 -11.88 0.97
N GLY A 160 -1.68 -10.92 0.06
CA GLY A 160 -2.03 -9.52 0.29
C GLY A 160 -3.51 -9.32 0.63
N PHE A 161 -4.41 -9.97 -0.08
CA PHE A 161 -5.85 -9.90 0.22
C PHE A 161 -6.21 -10.53 1.56
N ILE A 162 -5.66 -11.72 1.87
CA ILE A 162 -5.91 -12.40 3.16
C ILE A 162 -5.36 -11.56 4.32
N MET A 163 -4.16 -11.03 4.18
CA MET A 163 -3.51 -10.17 5.17
C MET A 163 -4.34 -8.91 5.45
N LEU A 164 -4.81 -8.22 4.40
CA LEU A 164 -5.65 -7.04 4.54
C LEU A 164 -7.01 -7.38 5.15
N ALA A 165 -7.65 -8.45 4.68
CA ALA A 165 -8.93 -8.90 5.23
C ALA A 165 -8.80 -9.26 6.71
N GLY A 166 -7.72 -9.94 7.11
CA GLY A 166 -7.44 -10.25 8.51
C GLY A 166 -7.28 -8.99 9.37
N ALA A 167 -6.52 -8.00 8.89
CA ALA A 167 -6.27 -6.75 9.60
C ALA A 167 -7.55 -5.89 9.71
N ILE A 168 -8.31 -5.73 8.62
CA ILE A 168 -9.57 -4.99 8.62
C ILE A 168 -10.63 -5.71 9.46
N GLY A 169 -10.69 -7.04 9.39
CA GLY A 169 -11.64 -7.84 10.16
C GLY A 169 -11.37 -7.86 11.66
N ALA A 170 -10.11 -7.72 12.06
CA ALA A 170 -9.75 -7.56 13.47
C ALA A 170 -10.25 -6.24 14.05
N ASP A 171 -10.45 -5.24 13.20
CA ASP A 171 -11.00 -3.90 13.53
C ASP A 171 -10.41 -3.28 14.81
N LEU A 172 -9.11 -3.43 14.96
CA LEU A 172 -8.39 -2.90 16.12
C LEU A 172 -8.42 -1.37 16.07
N GLY A 173 -8.84 -0.74 17.16
CA GLY A 173 -8.90 0.71 17.28
C GLY A 173 -7.52 1.36 17.20
N TYR A 174 -7.41 2.48 16.49
CA TYR A 174 -6.23 3.35 16.47
C TYR A 174 -6.65 4.78 16.11
N ASP A 175 -5.84 5.73 16.52
CA ASP A 175 -5.99 7.13 16.16
C ASP A 175 -4.72 7.62 15.46
N ILE A 176 -4.91 8.42 14.42
CA ILE A 176 -3.81 9.10 13.74
C ILE A 176 -3.57 10.40 14.49
N THR A 177 -2.61 10.38 15.41
CA THR A 177 -2.28 11.52 16.28
C THR A 177 -1.19 12.43 15.71
N CYS A 178 -0.54 12.03 14.63
CA CYS A 178 0.45 12.83 13.92
C CYS A 178 -0.19 13.62 12.75
N PRO A 179 0.45 14.67 12.24
CA PRO A 179 0.06 15.29 10.99
C PRO A 179 -0.12 14.26 9.89
N CYS A 180 -1.25 14.30 9.21
CA CYS A 180 -1.60 13.34 8.16
C CYS A 180 -2.15 14.07 6.94
N ILE A 181 -1.86 13.55 5.74
CA ILE A 181 -2.48 13.97 4.49
C ILE A 181 -2.85 12.75 3.65
N LEU A 182 -4.05 12.80 3.08
CA LEU A 182 -4.54 11.83 2.12
C LEU A 182 -4.33 12.38 0.70
N LEU A 183 -3.65 11.64 -0.14
CA LEU A 183 -3.50 11.93 -1.58
C LEU A 183 -4.27 10.86 -2.36
N CYS A 184 -5.11 11.28 -3.30
CA CYS A 184 -5.88 10.38 -4.13
C CYS A 184 -5.86 10.83 -5.58
N GLY A 185 -5.48 9.95 -6.50
CA GLY A 185 -5.49 10.22 -7.94
C GLY A 185 -6.91 10.40 -8.46
N GLU A 186 -7.14 11.46 -9.26
CA GLU A 186 -8.46 11.74 -9.86
C GLU A 186 -8.97 10.59 -10.73
N HIS A 187 -8.05 9.85 -11.33
CA HIS A 187 -8.34 8.73 -12.21
C HIS A 187 -8.04 7.36 -11.61
N ASP A 188 -7.80 7.29 -10.28
CA ASP A 188 -7.64 5.99 -9.62
C ASP A 188 -8.89 5.12 -9.79
N LYS A 189 -8.70 3.91 -10.33
CA LYS A 189 -9.74 2.91 -10.57
C LYS A 189 -9.54 1.66 -9.71
N THR A 190 -8.55 1.68 -8.81
CA THR A 190 -8.19 0.53 -8.00
C THR A 190 -9.10 0.39 -6.79
N GLY A 191 -9.86 -0.69 -6.77
CA GLY A 191 -10.81 -0.93 -5.68
C GLY A 191 -11.84 0.19 -5.53
N ALA A 192 -12.06 0.62 -4.29
CA ALA A 192 -12.97 1.71 -3.96
C ALA A 192 -12.26 2.92 -3.31
N THR A 193 -10.98 3.11 -3.60
CA THR A 193 -10.09 4.13 -3.01
C THR A 193 -10.70 5.53 -3.10
N LYS A 194 -11.24 5.90 -4.27
CA LYS A 194 -11.90 7.19 -4.49
C LYS A 194 -13.17 7.39 -3.64
N ARG A 195 -13.79 6.32 -3.20
CA ARG A 195 -14.94 6.39 -2.29
C ARG A 195 -14.50 6.41 -0.84
N TYR A 196 -13.49 5.64 -0.49
CA TYR A 196 -13.01 5.55 0.89
C TYR A 196 -12.31 6.83 1.36
N ASN A 197 -11.49 7.47 0.51
CA ASN A 197 -10.72 8.64 0.92
C ASN A 197 -11.60 9.82 1.38
N PRO A 198 -12.67 10.24 0.67
CA PRO A 198 -13.58 11.27 1.17
C PRO A 198 -14.29 10.90 2.47
N MET A 199 -14.72 9.64 2.60
CA MET A 199 -15.37 9.16 3.82
C MET A 199 -14.40 9.18 5.00
N TRP A 200 -13.17 8.77 4.79
CA TRP A 200 -12.11 8.78 5.79
C TRP A 200 -11.73 10.21 6.19
N ALA A 201 -11.50 11.07 5.19
CA ALA A 201 -11.21 12.48 5.40
C ALA A 201 -12.29 13.18 6.26
N ALA A 202 -13.56 12.98 5.90
CA ALA A 202 -14.69 13.55 6.64
C ALA A 202 -14.84 12.95 8.05
N GLY A 203 -14.69 11.62 8.18
CA GLY A 203 -14.91 10.90 9.44
C GLY A 203 -13.83 11.11 10.49
N GLU A 204 -12.61 11.47 10.09
CA GLU A 204 -11.46 11.68 10.98
C GLU A 204 -10.81 13.05 10.83
N HIS A 205 -11.49 13.98 10.14
CA HIS A 205 -11.05 15.36 9.92
C HIS A 205 -9.64 15.48 9.33
N LEU A 206 -9.33 14.62 8.36
CA LEU A 206 -8.03 14.57 7.70
C LEU A 206 -8.05 15.39 6.40
N PRO A 207 -6.97 16.11 6.07
CA PRO A 207 -6.85 16.78 4.78
C PRO A 207 -6.77 15.77 3.64
N LEU A 208 -7.56 15.99 2.59
CA LEU A 208 -7.56 15.21 1.36
C LEU A 208 -7.20 16.10 0.18
N THR A 209 -6.22 15.68 -0.60
CA THR A 209 -5.83 16.33 -1.85
C THR A 209 -6.03 15.38 -3.02
N TRP A 210 -6.79 15.83 -4.02
CA TRP A 210 -6.91 15.14 -5.29
C TRP A 210 -5.72 15.49 -6.18
N VAL A 211 -5.03 14.48 -6.64
CA VAL A 211 -3.90 14.65 -7.56
C VAL A 211 -4.44 14.62 -8.98
N LYS A 212 -4.38 15.78 -9.64
CA LYS A 212 -4.90 15.96 -10.99
C LYS A 212 -4.17 15.03 -11.98
N ASP A 213 -4.94 14.47 -12.90
CA ASP A 213 -4.44 13.61 -13.96
C ASP A 213 -3.60 12.41 -13.46
N ALA A 214 -3.76 11.99 -12.19
CA ALA A 214 -3.07 10.85 -11.61
C ALA A 214 -3.98 9.62 -11.53
N GLY A 215 -3.36 8.43 -11.70
CA GLY A 215 -3.96 7.12 -11.47
C GLY A 215 -3.73 6.65 -10.05
N HIS A 216 -3.54 5.33 -9.91
CA HIS A 216 -3.20 4.69 -8.63
C HIS A 216 -1.70 4.77 -8.30
N ASN A 217 -0.88 5.08 -9.31
CA ASN A 217 0.58 5.33 -9.20
C ASN A 217 0.98 6.54 -10.04
#